data_d31ba87147ef9bcfe7a80b94cde1d9d7
#
_entry.id   d31ba87147ef9bcfe7a80b94cde1d9d7
#
_cell.length_a   1.000
_cell.length_b   1.000
_cell.length_c   1.000
_cell.angle_alpha   90.00
_cell.angle_beta   90.00
_cell.angle_gamma   90.00
#
_symmetry.space_group_name_H-M   'P 1'
#
loop_
_entity.id
_entity.type
_entity.pdbx_description
1 polymer ?
#
loop_
_entity_poly.entity_id
_entity_poly.type
_entity_poly.pdbx_seq_one_letter_code
_entity_poly.pdbx_strand_id
1 'polypeptide(L)'
;SPMLGFMAQYIVGMEAFSERLKDISRDGWVNLDQYNMDGLEVVDERTFRITIKGRYPQFSYWLAMHFFSPIAPEVDRFFHNPGFLDRNLTLDWWPVGSGPFMMVKNDPNSEIVLERNPHFREDYFPTEGAPGDAEQGRLADAGKRLPLIDRAVFRLEKEVLSLWTKFLQGYYDRSGESHGNTNRVFDQAFVVGPDGVELGAELAEHGITVAPDVKPAIYYYGFNMRDPVLGGYSEERRKLRRALQIAFDTEEYLNIFYKGNGIPAQSPIPPGIPGFVDGEAGINPYVYDWVDGAPQRKSIAHAKQLLAEAGYPNGRDARTGEPLKI
;
A
#
# COMPACT_ATOMS: atom_id res chain seq x y z
N SER A 1 -1.40 6.24 -19.19
CA SER A 1 -1.34 5.66 -17.86
C SER A 1 -0.41 4.45 -17.84
N PRO A 2 0.42 4.26 -16.81
CA PRO A 2 1.24 3.05 -16.64
C PRO A 2 0.40 1.77 -16.62
N MET A 3 -0.86 1.87 -16.22
CA MET A 3 -1.80 0.76 -16.16
C MET A 3 -2.36 0.33 -17.51
N LEU A 4 -2.21 1.16 -18.55
CA LEU A 4 -2.79 0.83 -19.88
C LEU A 4 -2.29 -0.51 -20.42
N GLY A 5 -0.98 -0.77 -20.36
CA GLY A 5 -0.39 -2.03 -20.84
C GLY A 5 -0.89 -3.25 -20.08
N PHE A 6 -1.18 -3.11 -18.79
CA PHE A 6 -1.75 -4.16 -17.97
C PHE A 6 -3.25 -4.37 -18.29
N MET A 7 -4.02 -3.28 -18.38
CA MET A 7 -5.45 -3.34 -18.71
C MET A 7 -5.71 -3.93 -20.10
N ALA A 8 -4.86 -3.62 -21.08
CA ALA A 8 -4.96 -4.10 -22.45
C ALA A 8 -4.81 -5.63 -22.57
N GLN A 9 -4.16 -6.28 -21.60
CA GLN A 9 -4.07 -7.74 -21.56
C GLN A 9 -5.43 -8.39 -21.27
N TYR A 10 -6.27 -7.72 -20.47
CA TYR A 10 -7.53 -8.30 -19.98
C TYR A 10 -8.77 -7.74 -20.68
N ILE A 11 -8.82 -6.45 -21.02
CA ILE A 11 -10.00 -5.85 -21.64
C ILE A 11 -9.97 -6.11 -23.16
N VAL A 12 -11.07 -6.65 -23.69
CA VAL A 12 -11.19 -6.93 -25.13
C VAL A 12 -11.11 -5.62 -25.92
N GLY A 13 -10.31 -5.61 -26.98
CA GLY A 13 -10.17 -4.46 -27.88
C GLY A 13 -9.37 -3.27 -27.35
N MET A 14 -8.97 -3.26 -26.06
CA MET A 14 -8.31 -2.12 -25.41
C MET A 14 -6.99 -1.73 -26.07
N GLU A 15 -6.17 -2.70 -26.48
CA GLU A 15 -4.88 -2.44 -27.13
C GLU A 15 -5.07 -1.77 -28.50
N ALA A 16 -5.90 -2.36 -29.37
CA ALA A 16 -6.17 -1.80 -30.69
C ALA A 16 -6.84 -0.42 -30.62
N PHE A 17 -7.75 -0.25 -29.66
CA PHE A 17 -8.39 1.04 -29.41
C PHE A 17 -7.37 2.10 -28.96
N SER A 18 -6.47 1.75 -28.06
CA SER A 18 -5.41 2.65 -27.59
C SER A 18 -4.46 3.08 -28.72
N GLU A 19 -4.03 2.15 -29.59
CA GLU A 19 -3.19 2.47 -30.73
C GLU A 19 -3.92 3.41 -31.72
N ARG A 20 -5.18 3.12 -32.02
CA ARG A 20 -6.01 3.99 -32.85
C ARG A 20 -6.14 5.40 -32.26
N LEU A 21 -6.34 5.51 -30.95
CA LEU A 21 -6.46 6.81 -30.29
C LEU A 21 -5.15 7.62 -30.33
N LYS A 22 -3.99 6.97 -30.24
CA LYS A 22 -2.69 7.66 -30.35
C LYS A 22 -2.52 8.35 -31.70
N ASP A 23 -3.01 7.74 -32.77
CA ASP A 23 -2.94 8.33 -34.10
C ASP A 23 -3.91 9.51 -34.27
N ILE A 24 -5.15 9.34 -33.82
CA ILE A 24 -6.20 10.37 -33.94
C ILE A 24 -5.91 11.58 -33.03
N SER A 25 -5.38 11.35 -31.81
CA SER A 25 -5.14 12.43 -30.84
C SER A 25 -3.97 13.35 -31.21
N ARG A 26 -3.20 13.05 -32.26
CA ARG A 26 -2.14 13.94 -32.75
C ARG A 26 -2.67 15.29 -33.23
N ASP A 27 -3.92 15.32 -33.70
CA ASP A 27 -4.56 16.51 -34.24
C ASP A 27 -5.38 17.31 -33.19
N GLY A 28 -5.33 16.88 -31.92
CA GLY A 28 -5.99 17.58 -30.82
C GLY A 28 -6.95 16.70 -30.01
N TRP A 29 -7.92 17.36 -29.35
CA TRP A 29 -8.90 16.67 -28.52
C TRP A 29 -9.79 15.70 -29.35
N VAL A 30 -10.02 14.53 -28.79
CA VAL A 30 -10.84 13.47 -29.41
C VAL A 30 -12.13 13.28 -28.63
N ASN A 31 -13.26 13.42 -29.34
CA ASN A 31 -14.55 13.02 -28.75
C ASN A 31 -14.67 11.49 -28.75
N LEU A 32 -14.51 10.88 -27.58
CA LEU A 32 -14.56 9.42 -27.43
C LEU A 32 -15.93 8.81 -27.76
N ASP A 33 -17.02 9.58 -27.69
CA ASP A 33 -18.37 9.11 -28.04
C ASP A 33 -18.50 8.70 -29.52
N GLN A 34 -17.57 9.15 -30.37
CA GLN A 34 -17.52 8.82 -31.79
C GLN A 34 -16.80 7.50 -32.08
N TYR A 35 -16.25 6.86 -31.08
CA TYR A 35 -15.42 5.69 -31.23
C TYR A 35 -15.87 4.55 -30.32
N ASN A 36 -16.06 3.37 -30.91
CA ASN A 36 -16.41 2.19 -30.15
C ASN A 36 -15.15 1.34 -29.84
N MET A 37 -15.17 0.72 -28.69
CA MET A 37 -14.20 -0.30 -28.27
C MET A 37 -14.96 -1.63 -28.09
N ASP A 38 -14.47 -2.70 -28.70
CA ASP A 38 -15.18 -4.01 -28.75
C ASP A 38 -15.54 -4.56 -27.36
N GLY A 39 -14.71 -4.27 -26.37
CA GLY A 39 -14.90 -4.73 -24.98
C GLY A 39 -15.73 -3.80 -24.11
N LEU A 40 -16.25 -2.70 -24.63
CA LEU A 40 -17.06 -1.74 -23.87
C LEU A 40 -18.39 -1.50 -24.58
N GLU A 41 -19.48 -1.72 -23.85
CA GLU A 41 -20.85 -1.51 -24.34
C GLU A 41 -21.61 -0.64 -23.33
N VAL A 42 -22.22 0.44 -23.81
CA VAL A 42 -23.19 1.22 -23.05
C VAL A 42 -24.56 0.57 -23.25
N VAL A 43 -25.10 -0.07 -22.22
CA VAL A 43 -26.36 -0.80 -22.28
C VAL A 43 -27.56 0.16 -22.12
N ASP A 44 -27.45 1.08 -21.17
CA ASP A 44 -28.44 2.13 -20.90
C ASP A 44 -27.76 3.29 -20.12
N GLU A 45 -28.55 4.31 -19.71
CA GLU A 45 -28.06 5.50 -19.01
C GLU A 45 -27.33 5.21 -17.69
N ARG A 46 -27.48 4.04 -17.12
CA ARG A 46 -26.92 3.65 -15.80
C ARG A 46 -26.10 2.39 -15.85
N THR A 47 -26.05 1.73 -17.01
CA THR A 47 -25.44 0.41 -17.15
C THR A 47 -24.44 0.41 -18.29
N PHE A 48 -23.24 -0.02 -18.02
CA PHE A 48 -22.23 -0.36 -19.01
C PHE A 48 -21.70 -1.77 -18.79
N ARG A 49 -21.20 -2.38 -19.85
CA ARG A 49 -20.62 -3.73 -19.81
C ARG A 49 -19.17 -3.67 -20.26
N ILE A 50 -18.29 -4.29 -19.47
CA ILE A 50 -16.90 -4.51 -19.85
C ILE A 50 -16.69 -6.00 -20.10
N THR A 51 -16.19 -6.33 -21.28
CA THR A 51 -15.83 -7.70 -21.65
C THR A 51 -14.35 -7.93 -21.43
N ILE A 52 -14.01 -8.94 -20.63
CA ILE A 52 -12.63 -9.31 -20.34
C ILE A 52 -12.23 -10.61 -21.03
N LYS A 53 -10.94 -10.75 -21.35
CA LYS A 53 -10.32 -11.96 -21.89
C LYS A 53 -10.08 -12.95 -20.76
N GLY A 54 -10.65 -14.16 -20.86
CA GLY A 54 -10.44 -15.20 -19.85
C GLY A 54 -11.12 -14.92 -18.52
N ARG A 55 -10.53 -15.46 -17.45
CA ARG A 55 -11.07 -15.34 -16.09
C ARG A 55 -10.12 -14.50 -15.21
N TYR A 56 -10.61 -13.38 -14.71
CA TYR A 56 -9.89 -12.51 -13.80
C TYR A 56 -10.80 -12.05 -12.65
N PRO A 57 -10.90 -12.83 -11.55
CA PRO A 57 -11.84 -12.56 -10.45
C PRO A 57 -11.62 -11.20 -9.78
N GLN A 58 -10.38 -10.69 -9.77
CA GLN A 58 -10.02 -9.41 -9.15
C GLN A 58 -10.38 -8.19 -10.00
N PHE A 59 -10.94 -8.37 -11.22
CA PHE A 59 -11.23 -7.25 -12.12
C PHE A 59 -12.12 -6.18 -11.49
N SER A 60 -13.10 -6.58 -10.67
CA SER A 60 -13.99 -5.64 -9.97
C SER A 60 -13.25 -4.69 -9.03
N TYR A 61 -12.13 -5.10 -8.46
CA TYR A 61 -11.31 -4.23 -7.60
C TYR A 61 -10.65 -3.09 -8.38
N TRP A 62 -10.41 -3.28 -9.68
CA TRP A 62 -9.88 -2.20 -10.52
C TRP A 62 -10.87 -1.04 -10.60
N LEU A 63 -12.17 -1.33 -10.67
CA LEU A 63 -13.21 -0.30 -10.77
C LEU A 63 -13.29 0.57 -9.50
N ALA A 64 -12.76 0.07 -8.38
CA ALA A 64 -12.64 0.84 -7.13
C ALA A 64 -11.38 1.70 -7.07
N MET A 65 -10.45 1.55 -8.02
CA MET A 65 -9.21 2.33 -8.04
C MET A 65 -9.42 3.67 -8.73
N HIS A 66 -8.74 4.71 -8.24
CA HIS A 66 -8.89 6.09 -8.71
C HIS A 66 -8.64 6.28 -10.21
N PHE A 67 -7.80 5.45 -10.85
CA PHE A 67 -7.55 5.53 -12.30
C PHE A 67 -8.70 4.97 -13.18
N PHE A 68 -9.74 4.41 -12.57
CA PHE A 68 -11.02 4.09 -13.23
C PHE A 68 -12.12 5.10 -12.89
N SER A 69 -11.81 6.17 -12.17
CA SER A 69 -12.80 7.21 -11.89
C SER A 69 -13.30 7.82 -13.20
N PRO A 70 -14.62 7.94 -13.39
CA PRO A 70 -15.18 8.61 -14.57
C PRO A 70 -14.72 10.07 -14.64
N ILE A 71 -14.36 10.49 -15.85
CA ILE A 71 -14.03 11.89 -16.16
C ILE A 71 -15.10 12.42 -17.11
N ALA A 72 -15.71 13.55 -16.78
CA ALA A 72 -16.70 14.19 -17.64
C ALA A 72 -16.05 14.67 -18.95
N PRO A 73 -16.68 14.43 -20.13
CA PRO A 73 -16.12 14.84 -21.43
C PRO A 73 -15.81 16.33 -21.53
N GLU A 74 -16.58 17.16 -20.86
CA GLU A 74 -16.37 18.61 -20.80
C GLU A 74 -15.07 18.97 -20.08
N VAL A 75 -14.73 18.24 -19.02
CA VAL A 75 -13.49 18.41 -18.26
C VAL A 75 -12.29 17.97 -19.09
N ASP A 76 -12.38 16.82 -19.72
CA ASP A 76 -11.35 16.30 -20.61
C ASP A 76 -11.10 17.30 -21.77
N ARG A 77 -12.16 17.76 -22.44
CA ARG A 77 -12.06 18.78 -23.48
C ARG A 77 -11.44 20.09 -23.01
N PHE A 78 -11.79 20.55 -21.80
CA PHE A 78 -11.26 21.78 -21.23
C PHE A 78 -9.74 21.71 -21.05
N PHE A 79 -9.22 20.62 -20.48
CA PHE A 79 -7.79 20.47 -20.25
C PHE A 79 -6.98 20.17 -21.52
N HIS A 80 -7.63 19.75 -22.62
CA HIS A 80 -7.00 19.62 -23.93
C HIS A 80 -6.90 20.94 -24.71
N ASN A 81 -7.24 22.06 -24.08
CA ASN A 81 -7.01 23.38 -24.71
C ASN A 81 -5.48 23.60 -24.90
N PRO A 82 -5.03 24.03 -26.10
CA PRO A 82 -3.61 24.22 -26.40
C PRO A 82 -2.87 25.09 -25.36
N GLY A 83 -3.51 26.14 -24.87
CA GLY A 83 -2.92 27.01 -23.85
C GLY A 83 -2.65 26.34 -22.50
N PHE A 84 -3.32 25.22 -22.20
CA PHE A 84 -3.05 24.40 -21.00
C PHE A 84 -2.01 23.34 -21.31
N LEU A 85 -2.08 22.68 -22.45
CA LEU A 85 -1.09 21.67 -22.87
C LEU A 85 0.31 22.25 -22.93
N ASP A 86 0.48 23.42 -23.51
CA ASP A 86 1.77 24.13 -23.61
C ASP A 86 2.40 24.45 -22.24
N ARG A 87 1.55 24.59 -21.21
CA ARG A 87 1.95 24.87 -19.82
C ARG A 87 1.96 23.63 -18.94
N ASN A 88 1.70 22.47 -19.50
CA ASN A 88 1.53 21.20 -18.78
C ASN A 88 0.49 21.29 -17.63
N LEU A 89 -0.60 22.03 -17.87
CA LEU A 89 -1.72 22.13 -16.94
C LEU A 89 -2.70 21.04 -17.28
N THR A 90 -2.81 20.06 -16.40
CA THR A 90 -3.65 18.88 -16.54
C THR A 90 -4.71 18.81 -15.44
N LEU A 91 -5.62 17.86 -15.55
CA LEU A 91 -6.64 17.58 -14.52
C LEU A 91 -6.03 17.35 -13.11
N ASP A 92 -4.78 16.90 -13.03
CA ASP A 92 -4.09 16.67 -11.76
C ASP A 92 -3.90 17.96 -10.94
N TRP A 93 -3.82 19.12 -11.63
CA TRP A 93 -3.71 20.42 -10.96
C TRP A 93 -5.02 20.89 -10.36
N TRP A 94 -6.13 20.59 -11.00
CA TRP A 94 -7.48 21.02 -10.61
C TRP A 94 -8.46 19.89 -10.88
N PRO A 95 -8.44 18.84 -10.06
CA PRO A 95 -9.32 17.70 -10.25
C PRO A 95 -10.80 18.11 -10.08
N VAL A 96 -11.62 17.64 -10.98
CA VAL A 96 -13.08 17.80 -10.93
C VAL A 96 -13.70 16.44 -10.67
N GLY A 97 -14.56 16.35 -9.67
CA GLY A 97 -15.17 15.08 -9.27
C GLY A 97 -16.46 15.30 -8.48
N SER A 98 -17.17 14.20 -8.24
CA SER A 98 -18.42 14.16 -7.48
C SER A 98 -18.21 13.86 -5.98
N GLY A 99 -16.99 13.96 -5.48
CA GLY A 99 -16.63 13.66 -4.10
C GLY A 99 -17.11 14.71 -3.08
N PRO A 100 -16.97 14.43 -1.77
CA PRO A 100 -17.44 15.32 -0.71
C PRO A 100 -16.65 16.63 -0.58
N PHE A 101 -15.49 16.71 -1.21
CA PHE A 101 -14.62 17.88 -1.18
C PHE A 101 -14.20 18.32 -2.58
N MET A 102 -13.93 19.62 -2.71
CA MET A 102 -13.34 20.25 -3.90
C MET A 102 -11.97 20.82 -3.55
N MET A 103 -11.01 20.70 -4.45
CA MET A 103 -9.70 21.33 -4.30
C MET A 103 -9.81 22.82 -4.62
N VAL A 104 -9.52 23.68 -3.65
CA VAL A 104 -9.55 25.15 -3.79
C VAL A 104 -8.16 25.76 -3.82
N LYS A 105 -7.14 25.02 -3.39
CA LYS A 105 -5.73 25.41 -3.51
C LYS A 105 -4.89 24.17 -3.77
N ASN A 106 -4.00 24.29 -4.75
CA ASN A 106 -2.99 23.28 -5.05
C ASN A 106 -1.62 23.94 -5.18
N ASP A 107 -0.86 23.96 -4.10
CA ASP A 107 0.55 24.35 -4.09
C ASP A 107 1.38 23.14 -3.68
N PRO A 108 1.97 22.41 -4.66
CA PRO A 108 2.71 21.18 -4.39
C PRO A 108 4.01 21.38 -3.57
N ASN A 109 4.40 22.63 -3.30
CA ASN A 109 5.56 22.95 -2.48
C ASN A 109 5.20 23.41 -1.05
N SER A 110 3.93 23.66 -0.80
CA SER A 110 3.47 24.25 0.46
C SER A 110 2.25 23.53 1.01
N GLU A 111 1.08 23.70 0.36
CA GLU A 111 -0.16 23.12 0.88
C GLU A 111 -1.19 22.82 -0.21
N ILE A 112 -2.01 21.81 0.05
CA ILE A 112 -3.22 21.50 -0.70
C ILE A 112 -4.40 21.76 0.22
N VAL A 113 -5.41 22.50 -0.27
CA VAL A 113 -6.62 22.82 0.49
C VAL A 113 -7.84 22.28 -0.21
N LEU A 114 -8.61 21.51 0.53
CA LEU A 114 -9.91 20.99 0.12
C LEU A 114 -11.00 21.65 0.93
N GLU A 115 -12.10 22.04 0.27
CA GLU A 115 -13.30 22.56 0.91
C GLU A 115 -14.52 21.70 0.58
N ARG A 116 -15.51 21.72 1.46
CA ARG A 116 -16.78 20.98 1.29
C ARG A 116 -17.38 21.27 -0.08
N ASN A 117 -17.72 20.22 -0.82
CA ASN A 117 -18.43 20.33 -2.08
C ASN A 117 -19.94 20.61 -1.81
N PRO A 118 -20.48 21.77 -2.17
CA PRO A 118 -21.89 22.07 -1.95
C PRO A 118 -22.84 21.21 -2.78
N HIS A 119 -22.32 20.58 -3.86
CA HIS A 119 -23.07 19.71 -4.76
C HIS A 119 -22.87 18.22 -4.45
N PHE A 120 -22.21 17.90 -3.32
CA PHE A 120 -22.06 16.50 -2.93
C PHE A 120 -23.42 15.87 -2.67
N ARG A 121 -23.58 14.64 -3.15
CA ARG A 121 -24.81 13.86 -2.93
C ARG A 121 -25.14 13.75 -1.44
N GLU A 122 -26.37 13.46 -1.12
CA GLU A 122 -26.73 13.11 0.25
C GLU A 122 -26.10 11.76 0.61
N ASP A 123 -25.27 11.79 1.65
CA ASP A 123 -24.59 10.64 2.21
C ASP A 123 -24.46 10.83 3.72
N TYR A 124 -24.53 9.77 4.49
CA TYR A 124 -24.61 9.84 5.94
C TYR A 124 -23.58 8.91 6.57
N PHE A 125 -23.12 9.29 7.76
CA PHE A 125 -22.23 8.44 8.54
C PHE A 125 -22.94 7.12 8.87
N PRO A 126 -22.27 5.95 8.73
CA PRO A 126 -22.91 4.65 8.98
C PRO A 126 -23.56 4.56 10.35
N THR A 127 -24.73 3.92 10.39
CA THR A 127 -25.45 3.63 11.65
C THR A 127 -25.11 2.28 12.22
N GLU A 128 -24.44 1.43 11.45
CA GLU A 128 -23.99 0.10 11.82
C GLU A 128 -22.48 -0.02 11.61
N GLY A 129 -21.81 -0.78 12.46
CA GLY A 129 -20.39 -1.05 12.41
C GLY A 129 -20.07 -2.50 12.75
N ALA A 130 -18.78 -2.81 12.93
CA ALA A 130 -18.35 -4.10 13.43
C ALA A 130 -18.74 -4.30 14.90
N PRO A 131 -18.80 -5.56 15.38
CA PRO A 131 -19.02 -5.83 16.81
C PRO A 131 -17.99 -5.06 17.68
N GLY A 132 -18.49 -4.30 18.65
CA GLY A 132 -17.67 -3.48 19.54
C GLY A 132 -17.47 -2.02 19.10
N ASP A 133 -17.84 -1.63 17.88
CA ASP A 133 -17.65 -0.24 17.41
C ASP A 133 -18.53 0.76 18.17
N ALA A 134 -19.73 0.36 18.54
CA ALA A 134 -20.63 1.22 19.32
C ALA A 134 -20.07 1.48 20.73
N GLU A 135 -19.61 0.44 21.40
CA GLU A 135 -19.02 0.50 22.73
C GLU A 135 -17.73 1.31 22.76
N GLN A 136 -16.98 1.29 21.67
CA GLN A 136 -15.77 2.09 21.49
C GLN A 136 -16.04 3.52 21.04
N GLY A 137 -17.32 3.93 20.92
CA GLY A 137 -17.71 5.27 20.52
C GLY A 137 -17.49 5.60 19.04
N ARG A 138 -17.14 4.63 18.19
CA ARG A 138 -16.88 4.84 16.75
C ARG A 138 -18.12 5.23 15.97
N LEU A 139 -19.31 4.96 16.50
CA LEU A 139 -20.61 5.33 15.93
C LEU A 139 -21.20 6.62 16.54
N ALA A 140 -20.39 7.45 17.23
CA ALA A 140 -20.87 8.71 17.83
C ALA A 140 -21.46 9.71 16.81
N ASP A 141 -21.06 9.59 15.56
CA ASP A 141 -21.54 10.43 14.44
C ASP A 141 -22.58 9.73 13.56
N ALA A 142 -23.09 8.57 13.99
CA ALA A 142 -24.09 7.78 13.25
C ALA A 142 -25.27 8.63 12.77
N GLY A 143 -25.61 8.52 11.49
CA GLY A 143 -26.72 9.26 10.87
C GLY A 143 -26.47 10.76 10.62
N LYS A 144 -25.32 11.31 10.97
CA LYS A 144 -24.97 12.70 10.60
C LYS A 144 -24.62 12.77 9.11
N ARG A 145 -25.04 13.88 8.47
CA ARG A 145 -24.75 14.11 7.06
C ARG A 145 -23.26 14.33 6.81
N LEU A 146 -22.72 13.65 5.82
CA LEU A 146 -21.34 13.79 5.37
C LEU A 146 -21.16 14.96 4.38
N PRO A 147 -19.95 15.55 4.30
CA PRO A 147 -18.79 15.35 5.17
C PRO A 147 -18.98 16.05 6.53
N LEU A 148 -18.33 15.55 7.58
CA LEU A 148 -18.44 16.11 8.94
C LEU A 148 -17.63 17.39 9.13
N ILE A 149 -16.59 17.59 8.30
CA ILE A 149 -15.73 18.79 8.34
C ILE A 149 -15.96 19.66 7.13
N ASP A 150 -15.67 20.96 7.23
CA ASP A 150 -15.86 21.92 6.14
C ASP A 150 -14.62 22.07 5.28
N ARG A 151 -13.44 21.89 5.87
CA ARG A 151 -12.16 22.13 5.21
C ARG A 151 -11.10 21.15 5.68
N ALA A 152 -10.29 20.64 4.74
CA ALA A 152 -9.10 19.83 5.01
C ALA A 152 -7.88 20.52 4.40
N VAL A 153 -6.84 20.72 5.21
CA VAL A 153 -5.59 21.36 4.80
C VAL A 153 -4.45 20.36 4.92
N PHE A 154 -3.83 20.03 3.81
CA PHE A 154 -2.66 19.17 3.76
C PHE A 154 -1.40 20.03 3.59
N ARG A 155 -0.55 20.08 4.59
CA ARG A 155 0.73 20.81 4.53
C ARG A 155 1.86 19.87 4.22
N LEU A 156 2.75 20.28 3.32
CA LEU A 156 3.94 19.52 2.99
C LEU A 156 5.07 19.92 3.94
N GLU A 157 5.46 18.97 4.76
CA GLU A 157 6.65 19.09 5.61
C GLU A 157 7.73 18.14 5.08
N LYS A 158 8.89 18.69 4.78
CA LYS A 158 10.02 17.90 4.25
C LYS A 158 10.71 17.07 5.32
N GLU A 159 10.68 17.58 6.56
CA GLU A 159 11.39 16.99 7.69
C GLU A 159 10.43 16.44 8.73
N VAL A 160 10.57 15.16 9.04
CA VAL A 160 9.67 14.45 9.99
C VAL A 160 9.70 15.07 11.39
N LEU A 161 10.87 15.52 11.85
CA LEU A 161 10.97 16.17 13.17
C LEU A 161 10.25 17.51 13.21
N SER A 162 10.28 18.28 12.12
CA SER A 162 9.52 19.51 12.00
C SER A 162 8.02 19.26 12.05
N LEU A 163 7.56 18.25 11.30
CA LEU A 163 6.17 17.81 11.32
C LEU A 163 5.72 17.40 12.72
N TRP A 164 6.51 16.57 13.39
CA TRP A 164 6.23 16.11 14.75
C TRP A 164 6.15 17.26 15.76
N THR A 165 7.13 18.18 15.73
CA THR A 165 7.15 19.34 16.63
C THR A 165 5.92 20.23 16.41
N LYS A 166 5.52 20.48 15.16
CA LYS A 166 4.33 21.28 14.85
C LYS A 166 3.05 20.58 15.27
N PHE A 167 2.97 19.25 15.14
CA PHE A 167 1.85 18.48 15.66
C PHE A 167 1.72 18.64 17.18
N LEU A 168 2.81 18.48 17.94
CA LEU A 168 2.80 18.68 19.38
C LEU A 168 2.42 20.12 19.81
N GLN A 169 2.70 21.10 18.96
CA GLN A 169 2.30 22.49 19.16
C GLN A 169 0.85 22.80 18.76
N GLY A 170 0.10 21.80 18.27
CA GLY A 170 -1.30 21.95 17.86
C GLY A 170 -1.52 22.58 16.49
N TYR A 171 -0.49 22.67 15.64
CA TYR A 171 -0.67 23.16 14.27
C TYR A 171 -1.38 22.13 13.36
N TYR A 172 -1.35 20.86 13.72
CA TYR A 172 -1.94 19.76 12.95
C TYR A 172 -2.81 18.88 13.84
N ASP A 173 -3.97 18.51 13.33
CA ASP A 173 -4.89 17.56 13.99
C ASP A 173 -4.38 16.11 13.88
N ARG A 174 -3.52 15.84 12.90
CA ARG A 174 -2.94 14.52 12.66
C ARG A 174 -1.47 14.68 12.29
N SER A 175 -0.59 14.01 13.01
CA SER A 175 0.77 13.80 12.52
C SER A 175 0.68 12.79 11.37
N GLY A 176 1.28 13.12 10.22
CA GLY A 176 1.45 12.14 9.15
C GLY A 176 2.10 10.89 9.73
N GLU A 177 1.90 9.76 9.09
CA GLU A 177 2.39 8.48 9.56
C GLU A 177 3.84 8.58 10.03
N SER A 178 4.06 8.34 11.31
CA SER A 178 5.39 8.04 11.81
C SER A 178 5.77 6.68 11.22
N HIS A 179 6.19 6.67 9.97
CA HIS A 179 6.88 5.51 9.44
C HIS A 179 8.10 5.31 10.32
N GLY A 180 8.32 4.11 10.82
CA GLY A 180 9.35 3.75 11.79
C GLY A 180 10.80 4.12 11.46
N ASN A 181 11.01 5.04 10.55
CA ASN A 181 12.30 5.50 10.09
C ASN A 181 12.91 6.64 10.91
N THR A 182 12.18 7.19 11.89
CA THR A 182 12.75 8.13 12.83
C THR A 182 12.55 7.63 14.25
N ASN A 183 13.51 6.86 14.72
CA ASN A 183 13.57 6.37 16.11
C ASN A 183 13.28 7.48 17.13
N ARG A 184 13.65 8.74 16.82
CA ARG A 184 13.41 9.88 17.71
C ARG A 184 11.93 10.20 17.94
N VAL A 185 11.11 10.21 16.88
CA VAL A 185 9.67 10.46 17.05
C VAL A 185 9.02 9.31 17.78
N PHE A 186 9.41 8.08 17.45
CA PHE A 186 8.92 6.90 18.14
C PHE A 186 9.28 6.92 19.61
N ASP A 187 10.55 7.16 19.96
CA ASP A 187 11.04 7.20 21.34
C ASP A 187 10.40 8.34 22.17
N GLN A 188 9.94 9.41 21.54
CA GLN A 188 9.20 10.49 22.19
C GLN A 188 7.71 10.19 22.36
N ALA A 189 7.12 9.45 21.42
CA ALA A 189 5.68 9.22 21.37
C ALA A 189 5.26 7.97 22.14
N PHE A 190 6.12 6.95 22.20
CA PHE A 190 5.73 5.61 22.61
C PHE A 190 6.64 5.03 23.69
N VAL A 191 6.03 4.21 24.53
CA VAL A 191 6.71 3.38 25.53
C VAL A 191 6.51 1.93 25.15
N VAL A 192 7.59 1.15 25.14
CA VAL A 192 7.52 -0.29 24.90
C VAL A 192 7.32 -0.99 26.24
N GLY A 193 6.15 -1.54 26.46
CA GLY A 193 5.77 -2.30 27.66
C GLY A 193 5.66 -3.81 27.40
N PRO A 194 5.33 -4.59 28.45
CA PRO A 194 5.15 -6.03 28.33
C PRO A 194 4.05 -6.45 27.35
N ASP A 195 3.02 -5.61 27.21
CA ASP A 195 1.84 -5.85 26.39
C ASP A 195 1.96 -5.22 24.98
N GLY A 196 3.13 -4.66 24.64
CA GLY A 196 3.41 -4.04 23.35
C GLY A 196 3.81 -2.57 23.44
N VAL A 197 3.50 -1.84 22.37
CA VAL A 197 3.82 -0.40 22.24
C VAL A 197 2.59 0.41 22.63
N GLU A 198 2.76 1.28 23.61
CA GLU A 198 1.73 2.17 24.14
C GLU A 198 2.11 3.64 23.93
N LEU A 199 1.09 4.50 23.80
CA LEU A 199 1.31 5.94 23.76
C LEU A 199 1.85 6.43 25.10
N GLY A 200 2.83 7.32 25.09
CA GLY A 200 3.37 7.93 26.29
C GLY A 200 2.28 8.69 27.09
N ALA A 201 2.30 8.55 28.43
CA ALA A 201 1.26 9.10 29.30
C ALA A 201 1.06 10.62 29.12
N GLU A 202 2.14 11.37 28.96
CA GLU A 202 2.09 12.82 28.72
C GLU A 202 1.30 13.18 27.46
N LEU A 203 1.44 12.41 26.37
CA LEU A 203 0.70 12.65 25.14
C LEU A 203 -0.79 12.26 25.28
N ALA A 204 -1.07 11.19 26.01
CA ALA A 204 -2.43 10.78 26.32
C ALA A 204 -3.17 11.81 27.17
N GLU A 205 -2.50 12.43 28.14
CA GLU A 205 -3.05 13.53 28.96
C GLU A 205 -3.41 14.77 28.12
N HIS A 206 -2.70 14.99 27.00
CA HIS A 206 -3.03 16.05 26.04
C HIS A 206 -4.14 15.65 25.03
N GLY A 207 -4.79 14.51 25.24
CA GLY A 207 -5.87 14.03 24.38
C GLY A 207 -5.41 13.44 23.03
N ILE A 208 -4.10 13.19 22.88
CA ILE A 208 -3.57 12.52 21.70
C ILE A 208 -3.94 11.05 21.77
N THR A 209 -4.40 10.51 20.67
CA THR A 209 -4.78 9.10 20.54
C THR A 209 -4.00 8.42 19.42
N VAL A 210 -3.83 7.11 19.52
CA VAL A 210 -3.22 6.26 18.51
C VAL A 210 -4.24 5.26 18.02
N ALA A 211 -4.38 5.13 16.72
CA ALA A 211 -5.12 4.06 16.08
C ALA A 211 -4.11 3.09 15.43
N PRO A 212 -3.76 1.98 16.08
CA PRO A 212 -2.89 0.98 15.47
C PRO A 212 -3.62 0.32 14.30
N ASP A 213 -2.91 0.15 13.19
CA ASP A 213 -3.43 -0.51 12.00
C ASP A 213 -2.37 -1.46 11.43
N VAL A 214 -2.80 -2.67 11.10
CA VAL A 214 -1.94 -3.64 10.41
C VAL A 214 -2.03 -3.38 8.91
N LYS A 215 -1.00 -2.76 8.34
CA LYS A 215 -0.95 -2.51 6.90
C LYS A 215 -0.90 -3.85 6.14
N PRO A 216 -1.72 -4.01 5.09
CA PRO A 216 -1.68 -5.17 4.22
C PRO A 216 -0.46 -5.09 3.27
N ALA A 217 0.72 -4.98 3.84
CA ALA A 217 1.99 -4.85 3.15
C ALA A 217 3.01 -5.82 3.71
N ILE A 218 3.91 -6.29 2.86
CA ILE A 218 5.02 -7.17 3.24
C ILE A 218 6.33 -6.60 2.73
N TYR A 219 7.35 -6.61 3.60
CA TYR A 219 8.73 -6.32 3.25
C TYR A 219 9.52 -7.62 3.26
N TYR A 220 10.36 -7.83 2.26
CA TYR A 220 11.07 -9.09 2.12
C TYR A 220 12.44 -8.91 1.50
N TYR A 221 13.33 -9.84 1.79
CA TYR A 221 14.59 -10.02 1.08
C TYR A 221 14.39 -11.08 -0.01
N GLY A 222 14.72 -10.71 -1.24
CA GLY A 222 14.67 -11.64 -2.37
C GLY A 222 16.03 -12.16 -2.74
N PHE A 223 16.13 -13.44 -3.09
CA PHE A 223 17.34 -14.00 -3.68
C PHE A 223 17.33 -13.84 -5.20
N ASN A 224 18.43 -13.34 -5.75
CA ASN A 224 18.60 -13.33 -7.19
C ASN A 224 18.77 -14.77 -7.72
N MET A 225 17.73 -15.28 -8.36
CA MET A 225 17.73 -16.67 -8.85
C MET A 225 18.69 -16.92 -10.04
N ARG A 226 19.31 -15.87 -10.59
CA ARG A 226 20.38 -15.96 -11.60
C ARG A 226 21.78 -15.87 -11.01
N ASP A 227 21.88 -15.62 -9.71
CA ASP A 227 23.16 -15.56 -9.03
C ASP A 227 23.90 -16.91 -9.11
N PRO A 228 25.22 -16.93 -9.41
CA PRO A 228 25.99 -18.18 -9.56
C PRO A 228 26.11 -18.95 -8.26
N VAL A 229 25.98 -18.33 -7.09
CA VAL A 229 26.09 -18.97 -5.77
C VAL A 229 24.72 -19.29 -5.18
N LEU A 230 23.82 -18.30 -5.12
CA LEU A 230 22.50 -18.41 -4.46
C LEU A 230 21.40 -18.88 -5.41
N GLY A 231 21.53 -18.62 -6.70
CA GLY A 231 20.50 -18.89 -7.70
C GLY A 231 20.34 -20.37 -8.06
N GLY A 232 19.33 -20.67 -8.88
CA GLY A 232 19.00 -22.01 -9.33
C GLY A 232 18.14 -22.81 -8.35
N TYR A 233 17.76 -24.02 -8.78
CA TYR A 233 16.75 -24.84 -8.13
C TYR A 233 17.26 -26.18 -7.60
N SER A 234 18.62 -26.41 -7.59
CA SER A 234 19.17 -27.61 -7.00
C SER A 234 18.93 -27.67 -5.49
N GLU A 235 18.97 -28.86 -4.91
CA GLU A 235 18.72 -29.06 -3.49
C GLU A 235 19.76 -28.34 -2.61
N GLU A 236 21.02 -28.35 -3.01
CA GLU A 236 22.10 -27.63 -2.34
C GLU A 236 21.83 -26.13 -2.29
N ARG A 237 21.39 -25.56 -3.43
CA ARG A 237 21.03 -24.12 -3.52
C ARG A 237 19.84 -23.76 -2.65
N ARG A 238 18.83 -24.63 -2.59
CA ARG A 238 17.67 -24.47 -1.69
C ARG A 238 18.10 -24.50 -0.23
N LYS A 239 18.96 -25.46 0.16
CA LYS A 239 19.51 -25.56 1.52
C LYS A 239 20.32 -24.32 1.88
N LEU A 240 21.15 -23.81 0.97
CA LEU A 240 21.91 -22.58 1.17
C LEU A 240 20.99 -21.39 1.47
N ARG A 241 19.97 -21.17 0.65
CA ARG A 241 19.00 -20.08 0.90
C ARG A 241 18.22 -20.26 2.20
N ARG A 242 17.82 -21.48 2.56
CA ARG A 242 17.15 -21.78 3.85
C ARG A 242 18.09 -21.50 5.03
N ALA A 243 19.35 -21.88 4.93
CA ALA A 243 20.34 -21.58 5.96
C ALA A 243 20.47 -20.07 6.21
N LEU A 244 20.50 -19.27 5.14
CA LEU A 244 20.55 -17.80 5.23
C LEU A 244 19.28 -17.20 5.81
N GLN A 245 18.09 -17.72 5.44
CA GLN A 245 16.82 -17.24 6.00
C GLN A 245 16.73 -17.52 7.50
N ILE A 246 17.17 -18.69 7.97
CA ILE A 246 17.19 -19.03 9.40
C ILE A 246 18.21 -18.16 10.14
N ALA A 247 19.36 -17.88 9.53
CA ALA A 247 20.41 -17.08 10.14
C ALA A 247 20.06 -15.59 10.27
N PHE A 248 19.14 -15.09 9.45
CA PHE A 248 18.65 -13.72 9.57
C PHE A 248 17.59 -13.63 10.69
N ASP A 249 17.98 -13.00 11.80
CA ASP A 249 17.08 -12.81 12.93
C ASP A 249 16.06 -11.70 12.67
N THR A 250 14.87 -12.09 12.15
CA THR A 250 13.79 -11.15 11.81
C THR A 250 13.21 -10.51 13.06
N GLU A 251 13.07 -11.25 14.16
CA GLU A 251 12.53 -10.75 15.42
C GLU A 251 13.46 -9.71 16.03
N GLU A 252 14.76 -9.99 16.09
CA GLU A 252 15.77 -9.02 16.53
C GLU A 252 15.82 -7.80 15.63
N TYR A 253 15.75 -8.00 14.30
CA TYR A 253 15.68 -6.93 13.32
C TYR A 253 14.46 -6.01 13.55
N LEU A 254 13.28 -6.60 13.77
CA LEU A 254 12.08 -5.83 14.08
C LEU A 254 12.18 -5.09 15.41
N ASN A 255 12.77 -5.70 16.42
CA ASN A 255 12.98 -5.04 17.72
C ASN A 255 13.95 -3.86 17.61
N ILE A 256 15.06 -4.01 16.90
CA ILE A 256 16.09 -2.96 16.78
C ILE A 256 15.60 -1.81 15.89
N PHE A 257 15.10 -2.13 14.69
CA PHE A 257 14.83 -1.12 13.67
C PHE A 257 13.37 -0.64 13.64
N TYR A 258 12.44 -1.46 14.09
CA TYR A 258 11.01 -1.14 14.11
C TYR A 258 10.43 -1.06 15.52
N LYS A 259 11.26 -1.21 16.56
CA LYS A 259 10.83 -1.14 17.98
C LYS A 259 9.65 -2.08 18.30
N GLY A 260 9.63 -3.26 17.67
CA GLY A 260 8.53 -4.22 17.81
C GLY A 260 7.29 -3.92 16.96
N ASN A 261 7.27 -2.82 16.19
CA ASN A 261 6.15 -2.48 15.29
C ASN A 261 6.23 -3.27 13.98
N GLY A 262 6.08 -4.56 14.05
CA GLY A 262 6.07 -5.43 12.89
C GLY A 262 5.78 -6.86 13.27
N ILE A 263 5.23 -7.59 12.32
CA ILE A 263 4.93 -9.02 12.48
C ILE A 263 5.89 -9.81 11.61
N PRO A 264 6.66 -10.77 12.14
CA PRO A 264 7.50 -11.64 11.32
C PRO A 264 6.66 -12.38 10.29
N ALA A 265 6.89 -12.08 9.01
CA ALA A 265 6.08 -12.61 7.93
C ALA A 265 6.29 -14.13 7.77
N GLN A 266 5.20 -14.88 7.81
CA GLN A 266 5.19 -16.33 7.64
C GLN A 266 4.87 -16.75 6.19
N SER A 267 4.27 -15.87 5.41
CA SER A 267 3.91 -16.10 4.01
C SER A 267 4.07 -14.82 3.18
N PRO A 268 4.07 -14.89 1.84
CA PRO A 268 4.04 -13.70 1.00
C PRO A 268 2.69 -12.96 1.02
N ILE A 269 1.66 -13.51 1.68
CA ILE A 269 0.35 -12.88 1.80
C ILE A 269 0.24 -12.32 3.22
N PRO A 270 0.13 -10.99 3.41
CA PRO A 270 0.02 -10.38 4.72
C PRO A 270 -1.39 -10.54 5.32
N PRO A 271 -1.54 -10.34 6.65
CA PRO A 271 -2.85 -10.25 7.29
C PRO A 271 -3.78 -9.26 6.60
N GLY A 272 -5.08 -9.56 6.56
CA GLY A 272 -6.10 -8.73 5.91
C GLY A 272 -6.25 -8.95 4.40
N ILE A 273 -5.38 -9.73 3.76
CA ILE A 273 -5.49 -10.09 2.34
C ILE A 273 -6.10 -11.49 2.19
N PRO A 274 -7.08 -11.68 1.26
CA PRO A 274 -7.64 -12.99 0.98
C PRO A 274 -6.56 -14.01 0.61
N GLY A 275 -6.56 -15.15 1.30
CA GLY A 275 -5.54 -16.20 1.17
C GLY A 275 -4.48 -16.16 2.27
N PHE A 276 -4.48 -15.17 3.16
CA PHE A 276 -3.72 -15.24 4.41
C PHE A 276 -4.23 -16.40 5.28
N VAL A 277 -3.31 -17.16 5.82
CA VAL A 277 -3.59 -18.26 6.74
C VAL A 277 -2.85 -17.98 8.03
N ASP A 278 -3.58 -17.93 9.12
CA ASP A 278 -3.03 -17.72 10.47
C ASP A 278 -2.75 -19.05 11.18
N GLY A 279 -1.99 -18.97 12.27
CA GLY A 279 -1.68 -20.11 13.13
C GLY A 279 -0.74 -21.13 12.51
N GLU A 280 -0.74 -22.35 13.04
CA GLU A 280 0.17 -23.43 12.66
C GLU A 280 0.14 -23.76 11.15
N ALA A 281 -1.02 -23.71 10.52
CA ALA A 281 -1.17 -23.98 9.10
C ALA A 281 -0.56 -22.90 8.20
N GLY A 282 -0.32 -21.70 8.73
CA GLY A 282 0.18 -20.55 8.00
C GLY A 282 1.68 -20.29 8.16
N ILE A 283 2.38 -21.00 9.04
CA ILE A 283 3.81 -20.75 9.28
C ILE A 283 4.68 -21.11 8.07
N ASN A 284 5.85 -20.46 7.98
CA ASN A 284 6.90 -20.88 7.09
C ASN A 284 7.70 -22.08 7.67
N PRO A 285 7.41 -23.32 7.28
CA PRO A 285 7.96 -24.50 7.93
C PRO A 285 9.46 -24.69 7.62
N TYR A 286 10.02 -23.92 6.72
CA TYR A 286 11.45 -23.97 6.39
C TYR A 286 12.28 -23.14 7.37
N VAL A 287 11.68 -22.16 8.02
CA VAL A 287 12.38 -21.24 8.94
C VAL A 287 11.89 -21.39 10.37
N TYR A 288 10.63 -21.74 10.56
CA TYR A 288 9.98 -21.84 11.88
C TYR A 288 9.46 -23.23 12.16
N ASP A 289 9.36 -23.56 13.44
CA ASP A 289 8.58 -24.65 14.01
C ASP A 289 7.41 -24.05 14.80
N TRP A 290 6.30 -24.77 14.92
CA TRP A 290 5.18 -24.36 15.76
C TRP A 290 5.35 -24.98 17.16
N VAL A 291 5.61 -24.14 18.16
CA VAL A 291 5.91 -24.56 19.54
C VAL A 291 5.08 -23.74 20.50
N ASP A 292 4.38 -24.42 21.41
CA ASP A 292 3.58 -23.78 22.45
C ASP A 292 2.60 -22.70 21.95
N GLY A 293 2.00 -22.95 20.76
CA GLY A 293 1.02 -22.05 20.18
C GLY A 293 1.58 -20.84 19.42
N ALA A 294 2.89 -20.82 19.15
CA ALA A 294 3.57 -19.72 18.45
C ALA A 294 4.65 -20.21 17.46
N PRO A 295 4.96 -19.44 16.41
CA PRO A 295 6.08 -19.72 15.52
C PRO A 295 7.39 -19.47 16.26
N GLN A 296 8.25 -20.46 16.33
CA GLN A 296 9.59 -20.38 16.88
C GLN A 296 10.62 -20.62 15.78
N ARG A 297 11.56 -19.68 15.61
CA ARG A 297 12.61 -19.81 14.60
C ARG A 297 13.52 -20.99 14.89
N LYS A 298 13.86 -21.74 13.85
CA LYS A 298 14.83 -22.84 13.91
C LYS A 298 16.21 -22.31 14.36
N SER A 299 16.94 -23.18 15.05
CA SER A 299 18.21 -22.82 15.67
C SER A 299 19.31 -22.49 14.63
N ILE A 300 20.27 -21.67 15.03
CA ILE A 300 21.50 -21.42 14.24
C ILE A 300 22.29 -22.72 14.00
N ALA A 301 22.18 -23.70 14.90
CA ALA A 301 22.79 -25.03 14.68
C ALA A 301 22.17 -25.72 13.45
N HIS A 302 20.85 -25.63 13.28
CA HIS A 302 20.16 -26.16 12.10
C HIS A 302 20.56 -25.38 10.82
N ALA A 303 20.70 -24.06 10.88
CA ALA A 303 21.21 -23.28 9.77
C ALA A 303 22.63 -23.71 9.35
N LYS A 304 23.52 -23.94 10.32
CA LYS A 304 24.89 -24.43 10.07
C LYS A 304 24.91 -25.84 9.45
N GLN A 305 23.98 -26.70 9.88
CA GLN A 305 23.82 -28.03 9.27
C GLN A 305 23.40 -27.90 7.79
N LEU A 306 22.36 -27.10 7.48
CA LEU A 306 21.92 -26.85 6.11
C LEU A 306 23.04 -26.24 5.25
N LEU A 307 23.84 -25.35 5.82
CA LEU A 307 24.97 -24.71 5.15
C LEU A 307 26.02 -25.75 4.78
N ALA A 308 26.35 -26.69 5.70
CA ALA A 308 27.27 -27.78 5.42
C ALA A 308 26.75 -28.74 4.36
N GLU A 309 25.47 -29.11 4.43
CA GLU A 309 24.78 -29.94 3.42
C GLU A 309 24.69 -29.25 2.04
N ALA A 310 24.70 -27.93 2.00
CA ALA A 310 24.77 -27.12 0.79
C ALA A 310 26.18 -27.07 0.17
N GLY A 311 27.17 -27.71 0.79
CA GLY A 311 28.55 -27.74 0.34
C GLY A 311 29.48 -26.69 0.94
N TYR A 312 29.02 -25.99 1.99
CA TYR A 312 29.79 -24.92 2.65
C TYR A 312 29.97 -25.16 4.16
N PRO A 313 30.60 -26.28 4.57
CA PRO A 313 30.86 -26.51 5.99
C PRO A 313 31.73 -25.38 6.58
N ASN A 314 31.29 -24.85 7.72
CA ASN A 314 31.94 -23.72 8.39
C ASN A 314 32.07 -22.46 7.49
N GLY A 315 31.18 -22.29 6.51
CA GLY A 315 31.18 -21.15 5.60
C GLY A 315 32.23 -21.16 4.54
N ARG A 316 32.80 -22.36 4.21
CA ARG A 316 33.80 -22.56 3.17
C ARG A 316 33.33 -23.59 2.16
N ASP A 317 33.65 -23.38 0.88
CA ASP A 317 33.40 -24.36 -0.18
C ASP A 317 34.19 -25.64 0.11
N ALA A 318 33.46 -26.74 0.22
CA ALA A 318 34.07 -28.04 0.58
C ALA A 318 35.09 -28.55 -0.42
N ARG A 319 35.07 -28.08 -1.67
CA ARG A 319 35.96 -28.52 -2.76
C ARG A 319 37.22 -27.66 -2.86
N THR A 320 37.08 -26.34 -2.67
CA THR A 320 38.14 -25.35 -2.87
C THR A 320 38.73 -24.82 -1.57
N GLY A 321 38.03 -24.96 -0.46
CA GLY A 321 38.41 -24.36 0.82
C GLY A 321 38.19 -22.83 0.91
N GLU A 322 37.77 -22.19 -0.17
CA GLU A 322 37.55 -20.76 -0.23
C GLU A 322 36.32 -20.35 0.64
N PRO A 323 36.39 -19.20 1.29
CA PRO A 323 35.23 -18.67 2.00
C PRO A 323 34.03 -18.50 1.07
N LEU A 324 32.83 -18.82 1.57
CA LEU A 324 31.58 -18.47 0.89
C LEU A 324 31.50 -16.97 0.72
N LYS A 325 31.32 -16.50 -0.49
CA LYS A 325 31.05 -15.11 -0.85
C LYS A 325 29.69 -15.02 -1.50
N ILE A 326 28.86 -14.10 -1.02
CA ILE A 326 27.49 -13.85 -1.49
C ILE A 326 27.38 -12.40 -1.94
#